data_dc6fbeda5442416bd8f317cfdb91efd7
#
_entry.id   dc6fbeda5442416bd8f317cfdb91efd7
#
_cell.length_a   1.000
_cell.length_b   1.000
_cell.length_c   1.000
_cell.angle_alpha   90.00
_cell.angle_beta   90.00
_cell.angle_gamma   90.00
#
_symmetry.space_group_name_H-M   'P 1'
#
loop_
_entity.id
_entity.type
_entity.pdbx_description
1 polymer ?
#
loop_
_entity_poly.entity_id
_entity_poly.type
_entity_poly.pdbx_seq_one_letter_code
_entity_poly.pdbx_strand_id
1 'polypeptide(L)'
;GHLRDDDKENPEINWNALANTNGTLVFLMGVANLQKISSNLIKEGKSKDTPVALISWATRSNQRVITSTLENVYETAVRENVKPPTLIAVGDVVELRDKLNFFESKPLFGKNVIVTRSRTQSSSLVSKISDLGGNPIEVPTIKIEKIENNIALENEIKNIKDYTYLILTSKNAVDIFFDKLDEMDLDSRVLANLKVCAIGSATAKEIKNRGIKADIVPEKFVAEYLFEELKDVLKDSDKVLIPRSKNARDFLVDKISEICEVKEVHIYETVLDDSKKDEVLEVLNSEEANYITFASSSTV
;
A
#
# COMPACT_ATOMS: atom_id res chain seq x y z
N GLY A 1 13.12 1.98 28.84
CA GLY A 1 14.46 2.53 28.78
C GLY A 1 15.50 1.41 28.61
N HIS A 2 16.59 1.66 27.90
CA HIS A 2 17.70 0.72 27.82
C HIS A 2 18.34 0.56 29.21
N LEU A 3 18.29 -0.63 29.78
CA LEU A 3 19.23 -1.03 30.80
C LEU A 3 20.53 -1.36 30.06
N ARG A 4 21.53 -0.47 30.08
CA ARG A 4 22.86 -0.76 29.57
C ARG A 4 23.57 -1.71 30.55
N ASP A 5 24.25 -2.70 29.98
CA ASP A 5 25.16 -3.61 30.64
C ASP A 5 26.44 -2.85 31.07
N ASP A 6 26.37 -2.03 32.04
CA ASP A 6 27.56 -1.53 32.72
C ASP A 6 27.19 -1.18 34.17
N ASP A 7 28.00 -1.62 35.08
CA ASP A 7 27.99 -1.52 36.56
C ASP A 7 27.81 -0.11 37.16
N LYS A 8 26.98 0.72 36.55
CA LYS A 8 26.51 1.95 37.20
C LYS A 8 25.14 1.70 37.75
N GLU A 9 25.05 1.84 39.05
CA GLU A 9 23.82 1.89 39.82
C GLU A 9 22.73 2.56 39.00
N ASN A 10 21.80 1.74 38.55
CA ASN A 10 20.71 2.19 37.71
C ASN A 10 19.82 3.07 38.60
N PRO A 11 19.63 4.36 38.28
CA PRO A 11 18.76 5.19 39.07
C PRO A 11 17.37 4.57 39.08
N GLU A 12 17.12 3.79 40.15
CA GLU A 12 15.91 3.86 40.88
C GLU A 12 14.61 3.56 40.12
N ILE A 13 14.54 2.36 39.52
CA ILE A 13 13.21 1.78 39.32
C ILE A 13 12.68 1.46 40.73
N ASN A 14 11.64 2.15 41.15
CA ASN A 14 10.98 1.87 42.40
C ASN A 14 10.16 0.57 42.27
N TRP A 15 10.84 -0.57 42.44
CA TRP A 15 10.24 -1.90 42.33
C TRP A 15 9.10 -2.10 43.31
N ASN A 16 9.21 -1.53 44.53
CA ASN A 16 8.16 -1.60 45.52
C ASN A 16 6.87 -0.91 45.03
N ALA A 17 6.98 0.30 44.46
CA ALA A 17 5.83 0.99 43.91
C ALA A 17 5.20 0.21 42.74
N LEU A 18 6.02 -0.38 41.88
CA LEU A 18 5.53 -1.21 40.75
C LEU A 18 4.86 -2.50 41.25
N ALA A 19 5.44 -3.20 42.22
CA ALA A 19 4.88 -4.42 42.75
C ALA A 19 3.50 -4.20 43.41
N ASN A 20 3.31 -3.05 44.07
CA ASN A 20 2.08 -2.68 44.78
C ASN A 20 1.05 -1.99 43.82
N THR A 21 1.36 -1.81 42.57
CA THR A 21 0.40 -1.26 41.61
C THR A 21 -0.68 -2.28 41.29
N ASN A 22 -1.94 -1.90 41.43
CA ASN A 22 -3.12 -2.71 41.07
C ASN A 22 -3.42 -2.70 39.54
N GLY A 23 -2.67 -1.97 38.74
CA GLY A 23 -2.83 -1.86 37.31
C GLY A 23 -1.94 -2.82 36.52
N THR A 24 -2.03 -2.75 35.20
CA THR A 24 -1.17 -3.49 34.30
C THR A 24 0.20 -2.84 34.19
N LEU A 25 1.26 -3.62 34.39
CA LEU A 25 2.62 -3.16 34.09
C LEU A 25 3.00 -3.58 32.69
N VAL A 26 3.59 -2.66 31.94
CA VAL A 26 4.07 -2.90 30.56
C VAL A 26 5.55 -2.55 30.47
N PHE A 27 6.36 -3.55 30.08
CA PHE A 27 7.79 -3.35 29.87
C PHE A 27 8.12 -3.48 28.40
N LEU A 28 8.69 -2.41 27.86
CA LEU A 28 9.23 -2.37 26.50
C LEU A 28 10.72 -2.70 26.53
N MET A 29 11.20 -3.46 25.55
CA MET A 29 12.61 -3.87 25.44
C MET A 29 13.14 -4.59 26.70
N GLY A 30 12.26 -5.33 27.39
CA GLY A 30 12.56 -5.97 28.66
C GLY A 30 13.04 -7.42 28.60
N VAL A 31 13.04 -8.05 27.42
CA VAL A 31 13.28 -9.50 27.27
C VAL A 31 14.64 -9.91 27.85
N ALA A 32 15.70 -9.17 27.52
CA ALA A 32 17.05 -9.44 28.06
C ALA A 32 17.14 -9.34 29.59
N ASN A 33 16.22 -8.61 30.22
CA ASN A 33 16.15 -8.39 31.66
C ASN A 33 14.94 -9.09 32.31
N LEU A 34 14.29 -10.02 31.61
CA LEU A 34 13.05 -10.64 32.05
C LEU A 34 13.17 -11.30 33.42
N GLN A 35 14.26 -12.05 33.62
CA GLN A 35 14.56 -12.69 34.92
C GLN A 35 14.69 -11.67 36.06
N LYS A 36 15.40 -10.56 35.83
CA LYS A 36 15.57 -9.47 36.80
C LYS A 36 14.25 -8.76 37.09
N ILE A 37 13.43 -8.55 36.07
CA ILE A 37 12.10 -7.93 36.22
C ILE A 37 11.19 -8.80 37.06
N SER A 38 11.06 -10.09 36.75
CA SER A 38 10.19 -11.01 37.47
C SER A 38 10.65 -11.20 38.93
N SER A 39 11.96 -11.41 39.15
CA SER A 39 12.52 -11.59 40.49
C SER A 39 12.33 -10.36 41.37
N ASN A 40 12.54 -9.15 40.85
CA ASN A 40 12.37 -7.94 41.66
C ASN A 40 10.90 -7.69 42.01
N LEU A 41 9.97 -7.89 41.07
CA LEU A 41 8.54 -7.74 41.33
C LEU A 41 8.08 -8.73 42.44
N ILE A 42 8.52 -10.00 42.37
CA ILE A 42 8.20 -11.01 43.37
C ILE A 42 8.82 -10.65 44.73
N LYS A 43 10.11 -10.25 44.76
CA LYS A 43 10.82 -9.84 45.98
C LYS A 43 10.11 -8.69 46.69
N GLU A 44 9.54 -7.76 45.95
CA GLU A 44 8.81 -6.60 46.48
C GLU A 44 7.33 -6.90 46.78
N GLY A 45 6.90 -8.17 46.71
CA GLY A 45 5.60 -8.61 47.17
C GLY A 45 4.53 -8.84 46.10
N LYS A 46 4.83 -8.72 44.82
CA LYS A 46 3.86 -9.09 43.78
C LYS A 46 3.69 -10.62 43.77
N SER A 47 2.44 -11.08 43.61
CA SER A 47 2.15 -12.52 43.62
C SER A 47 2.92 -13.25 42.52
N LYS A 48 3.46 -14.40 42.84
CA LYS A 48 4.13 -15.31 41.89
C LYS A 48 3.20 -15.78 40.77
N ASP A 49 1.91 -15.90 41.07
CA ASP A 49 0.87 -16.36 40.17
C ASP A 49 0.33 -15.23 39.28
N THR A 50 0.82 -13.98 39.46
CA THR A 50 0.41 -12.87 38.62
C THR A 50 0.58 -13.22 37.14
N PRO A 51 -0.48 -13.11 36.31
CA PRO A 51 -0.40 -13.43 34.90
C PRO A 51 0.55 -12.52 34.15
N VAL A 52 1.30 -13.11 33.20
CA VAL A 52 2.24 -12.39 32.32
C VAL A 52 2.02 -12.81 30.88
N ALA A 53 2.01 -11.85 29.97
CA ALA A 53 2.02 -12.09 28.54
C ALA A 53 3.31 -11.55 27.90
N LEU A 54 3.91 -12.37 27.05
CA LEU A 54 5.02 -12.00 26.17
C LEU A 54 4.43 -11.84 24.76
N ILE A 55 4.40 -10.61 24.24
CA ILE A 55 3.74 -10.28 22.98
C ILE A 55 4.80 -9.86 21.97
N SER A 56 5.14 -10.77 21.07
CA SER A 56 6.10 -10.54 19.99
C SER A 56 5.37 -10.03 18.74
N TRP A 57 5.96 -9.06 18.05
CA TRP A 57 5.44 -8.51 16.80
C TRP A 57 3.96 -8.08 16.86
N ALA A 58 3.55 -7.46 17.96
CA ALA A 58 2.17 -7.03 18.19
C ALA A 58 1.58 -6.28 16.98
N THR A 59 0.33 -6.61 16.64
CA THR A 59 -0.42 -6.04 15.50
C THR A 59 0.16 -6.32 14.11
N ARG A 60 1.02 -7.34 14.00
CA ARG A 60 1.50 -7.86 12.72
C ARG A 60 0.99 -9.27 12.47
N SER A 61 1.00 -9.71 11.22
CA SER A 61 0.54 -11.05 10.83
C SER A 61 1.29 -12.19 11.51
N ASN A 62 2.51 -11.96 11.93
CA ASN A 62 3.37 -12.89 12.68
C ASN A 62 3.35 -12.64 14.20
N GLN A 63 2.32 -11.95 14.71
CA GLN A 63 2.15 -11.79 16.16
C GLN A 63 2.15 -13.14 16.85
N ARG A 64 2.90 -13.23 17.94
CA ARG A 64 2.92 -14.39 18.81
C ARG A 64 2.75 -13.94 20.26
N VAL A 65 1.76 -14.53 20.93
CA VAL A 65 1.49 -14.25 22.34
C VAL A 65 1.71 -15.52 23.15
N ILE A 66 2.55 -15.42 24.17
CA ILE A 66 2.84 -16.50 25.12
C ILE A 66 2.41 -16.01 26.50
N THR A 67 1.57 -16.77 27.18
CA THR A 67 1.12 -16.49 28.53
C THR A 67 1.84 -17.38 29.51
N SER A 68 2.10 -16.85 30.71
CA SER A 68 2.76 -17.55 31.83
C SER A 68 2.39 -16.86 33.13
N THR A 69 2.98 -17.29 34.23
CA THR A 69 2.94 -16.60 35.53
C THR A 69 4.25 -15.85 35.76
N LEU A 70 4.25 -14.91 36.70
CA LEU A 70 5.43 -14.12 37.02
C LEU A 70 6.60 -14.99 37.50
N GLU A 71 6.32 -16.11 38.18
CA GLU A 71 7.33 -17.09 38.59
C GLU A 71 7.97 -17.83 37.44
N ASN A 72 7.15 -18.25 36.45
CA ASN A 72 7.58 -19.16 35.39
C ASN A 72 7.93 -18.45 34.07
N VAL A 73 7.71 -17.14 33.95
CA VAL A 73 7.83 -16.41 32.70
C VAL A 73 9.23 -16.46 32.10
N TYR A 74 10.28 -16.47 32.93
CA TYR A 74 11.64 -16.54 32.40
C TYR A 74 11.94 -17.91 31.78
N GLU A 75 11.62 -18.99 32.45
CA GLU A 75 11.82 -20.36 31.95
C GLU A 75 10.95 -20.58 30.67
N THR A 76 9.73 -20.09 30.71
CA THR A 76 8.83 -20.12 29.55
C THR A 76 9.44 -19.35 28.35
N ALA A 77 9.99 -18.17 28.56
CA ALA A 77 10.62 -17.39 27.51
C ALA A 77 11.84 -18.10 26.91
N VAL A 78 12.65 -18.76 27.72
CA VAL A 78 13.80 -19.55 27.24
C VAL A 78 13.34 -20.77 26.46
N ARG A 79 12.40 -21.56 26.97
CA ARG A 79 11.85 -22.73 26.29
C ARG A 79 11.21 -22.37 24.94
N GLU A 80 10.46 -21.28 24.90
CA GLU A 80 9.74 -20.82 23.72
C GLU A 80 10.61 -19.97 22.78
N ASN A 81 11.92 -19.81 23.07
CA ASN A 81 12.88 -19.04 22.30
C ASN A 81 12.38 -17.60 21.99
N VAL A 82 11.86 -16.92 23.01
CA VAL A 82 11.34 -15.56 22.88
C VAL A 82 12.48 -14.58 22.57
N LYS A 83 12.35 -13.83 21.49
CA LYS A 83 13.35 -12.85 21.04
C LYS A 83 12.75 -11.45 20.95
N PRO A 84 13.56 -10.40 21.09
CA PRO A 84 13.12 -9.05 20.72
C PRO A 84 12.73 -8.97 19.23
N PRO A 85 11.76 -8.12 18.86
CA PRO A 85 11.01 -7.21 19.71
C PRO A 85 9.82 -7.92 20.40
N THR A 86 9.76 -7.86 21.72
CA THR A 86 8.68 -8.44 22.52
C THR A 86 8.31 -7.49 23.65
N LEU A 87 7.02 -7.27 23.83
CA LEU A 87 6.43 -6.52 24.92
C LEU A 87 6.10 -7.50 26.06
N ILE A 88 6.33 -7.09 27.30
CA ILE A 88 5.99 -7.86 28.51
C ILE A 88 4.82 -7.13 29.17
N ALA A 89 3.67 -7.79 29.30
CA ALA A 89 2.51 -7.28 30.04
C ALA A 89 2.34 -8.14 31.31
N VAL A 90 2.24 -7.49 32.49
CA VAL A 90 2.09 -8.15 33.78
C VAL A 90 0.83 -7.66 34.47
N GLY A 91 -0.05 -8.56 34.87
CA GLY A 91 -1.28 -8.26 35.59
C GLY A 91 -2.50 -9.02 35.02
N ASP A 92 -3.63 -8.87 35.69
CA ASP A 92 -4.88 -9.61 35.44
C ASP A 92 -5.48 -9.34 34.05
N VAL A 93 -5.09 -8.25 33.39
CA VAL A 93 -5.49 -7.98 32.00
C VAL A 93 -5.12 -9.10 31.03
N VAL A 94 -4.08 -9.88 31.36
CA VAL A 94 -3.65 -11.03 30.55
C VAL A 94 -4.72 -12.11 30.46
N GLU A 95 -5.54 -12.29 31.50
CA GLU A 95 -6.67 -13.23 31.50
C GLU A 95 -7.79 -12.85 30.55
N LEU A 96 -7.86 -11.57 30.16
CA LEU A 96 -8.85 -11.09 29.19
C LEU A 96 -8.49 -11.45 27.74
N ARG A 97 -7.30 -12.03 27.51
CA ARG A 97 -6.80 -12.34 26.15
C ARG A 97 -7.83 -13.08 25.30
N ASP A 98 -8.41 -14.13 25.84
CA ASP A 98 -9.33 -14.97 25.07
C ASP A 98 -10.63 -14.23 24.69
N LYS A 99 -11.02 -13.22 25.48
CA LYS A 99 -12.19 -12.37 25.22
C LYS A 99 -11.87 -11.20 24.29
N LEU A 100 -10.61 -10.72 24.30
CA LEU A 100 -10.19 -9.51 23.59
C LEU A 100 -9.26 -9.82 22.41
N ASN A 101 -9.13 -11.08 22.01
CA ASN A 101 -8.28 -11.49 20.89
C ASN A 101 -8.92 -11.15 19.53
N PHE A 102 -9.00 -9.85 19.24
CA PHE A 102 -9.57 -9.35 17.97
C PHE A 102 -8.59 -9.39 16.80
N PHE A 103 -7.28 -9.51 17.06
CA PHE A 103 -6.27 -9.41 16.01
C PHE A 103 -5.96 -10.79 15.39
N GLU A 104 -5.68 -11.79 16.22
CA GLU A 104 -5.36 -13.15 15.75
C GLU A 104 -6.59 -13.87 15.14
N SER A 105 -7.81 -13.38 15.44
CA SER A 105 -9.06 -13.88 14.85
C SER A 105 -9.38 -13.29 13.46
N LYS A 106 -8.56 -12.38 12.94
CA LYS A 106 -8.77 -11.78 11.63
C LYS A 106 -8.59 -12.82 10.51
N PRO A 107 -9.37 -12.70 9.39
CA PRO A 107 -9.43 -13.73 8.34
C PRO A 107 -8.09 -14.04 7.65
N LEU A 108 -7.19 -13.06 7.57
CA LEU A 108 -5.88 -13.21 6.95
C LEU A 108 -4.72 -13.24 7.96
N PHE A 109 -5.02 -13.39 9.25
CA PHE A 109 -3.96 -13.52 10.25
C PHE A 109 -3.04 -14.70 9.93
N GLY A 110 -1.73 -14.48 9.99
CA GLY A 110 -0.71 -15.48 9.67
C GLY A 110 -0.56 -15.76 8.16
N LYS A 111 -1.23 -14.99 7.28
CA LYS A 111 -1.15 -15.20 5.83
C LYS A 111 -0.27 -14.16 5.15
N ASN A 112 0.65 -14.62 4.31
CA ASN A 112 1.44 -13.81 3.40
C ASN A 112 0.73 -13.72 2.04
N VAL A 113 0.52 -12.49 1.57
CA VAL A 113 -0.19 -12.20 0.31
C VAL A 113 0.72 -11.41 -0.62
N ILE A 114 1.15 -12.02 -1.72
CA ILE A 114 1.93 -11.34 -2.75
C ILE A 114 0.99 -10.42 -3.54
N VAL A 115 1.36 -9.14 -3.65
CA VAL A 115 0.64 -8.12 -4.40
C VAL A 115 1.50 -7.68 -5.58
N THR A 116 1.12 -8.09 -6.80
CA THR A 116 1.90 -7.86 -8.02
C THR A 116 1.71 -6.48 -8.65
N ARG A 117 0.87 -5.64 -8.05
CA ARG A 117 0.58 -4.30 -8.55
C ARG A 117 1.66 -3.30 -8.16
N SER A 118 1.88 -2.26 -9.01
CA SER A 118 2.82 -1.17 -8.71
C SER A 118 2.50 -0.47 -7.38
N ARG A 119 3.53 -0.03 -6.65
CA ARG A 119 3.39 0.60 -5.31
C ARG A 119 2.42 1.78 -5.28
N THR A 120 2.42 2.63 -6.31
CA THR A 120 1.53 3.79 -6.41
C THR A 120 0.05 3.42 -6.51
N GLN A 121 -0.25 2.21 -6.95
CA GLN A 121 -1.62 1.73 -7.17
C GLN A 121 -2.04 0.62 -6.19
N SER A 122 -1.13 0.05 -5.42
CA SER A 122 -1.38 -1.06 -4.50
C SER A 122 -1.87 -0.62 -3.12
N SER A 123 -1.70 0.65 -2.75
CA SER A 123 -1.91 1.16 -1.39
C SER A 123 -3.26 0.75 -0.76
N SER A 124 -4.36 0.81 -1.51
CA SER A 124 -5.69 0.44 -1.00
C SER A 124 -5.86 -1.07 -0.79
N LEU A 125 -5.24 -1.92 -1.63
CA LEU A 125 -5.27 -3.37 -1.49
C LEU A 125 -4.37 -3.82 -0.34
N VAL A 126 -3.18 -3.26 -0.26
CA VAL A 126 -2.20 -3.47 0.81
C VAL A 126 -2.81 -3.11 2.17
N SER A 127 -3.46 -1.94 2.28
CA SER A 127 -4.16 -1.54 3.50
C SER A 127 -5.25 -2.55 3.88
N LYS A 128 -6.11 -2.96 2.93
CA LYS A 128 -7.18 -3.94 3.20
C LYS A 128 -6.65 -5.30 3.66
N ILE A 129 -5.56 -5.79 3.05
CA ILE A 129 -4.91 -7.04 3.46
C ILE A 129 -4.39 -6.90 4.90
N SER A 130 -3.71 -5.80 5.22
CA SER A 130 -3.21 -5.51 6.56
C SER A 130 -4.34 -5.36 7.58
N ASP A 131 -5.43 -4.68 7.23
CA ASP A 131 -6.61 -4.51 8.08
C ASP A 131 -7.27 -5.85 8.41
N LEU A 132 -7.20 -6.81 7.48
CA LEU A 132 -7.64 -8.19 7.67
C LEU A 132 -6.61 -9.08 8.39
N GLY A 133 -5.49 -8.53 8.85
CA GLY A 133 -4.45 -9.23 9.61
C GLY A 133 -3.40 -9.92 8.77
N GLY A 134 -3.44 -9.80 7.45
CA GLY A 134 -2.46 -10.40 6.54
C GLY A 134 -1.17 -9.60 6.43
N ASN A 135 -0.13 -10.23 5.90
CA ASN A 135 1.14 -9.61 5.54
C ASN A 135 1.21 -9.41 4.02
N PRO A 136 0.97 -8.19 3.51
CA PRO A 136 1.15 -7.91 2.09
C PRO A 136 2.64 -7.83 1.75
N ILE A 137 3.05 -8.58 0.73
CA ILE A 137 4.40 -8.55 0.15
C ILE A 137 4.26 -7.89 -1.22
N GLU A 138 4.70 -6.65 -1.33
CA GLU A 138 4.56 -5.88 -2.56
C GLU A 138 5.68 -6.23 -3.54
N VAL A 139 5.26 -6.82 -4.66
CA VAL A 139 6.13 -7.28 -5.73
C VAL A 139 5.60 -6.74 -7.06
N PRO A 140 5.89 -5.50 -7.39
CA PRO A 140 5.51 -4.98 -8.69
C PRO A 140 6.20 -5.77 -9.81
N THR A 141 5.40 -6.33 -10.72
CA THR A 141 5.93 -7.06 -11.90
C THR A 141 6.09 -6.15 -13.11
N ILE A 142 5.50 -4.97 -13.05
CA ILE A 142 5.56 -3.96 -14.10
C ILE A 142 5.83 -2.58 -13.49
N LYS A 143 6.53 -1.74 -14.23
CA LYS A 143 6.72 -0.32 -13.92
C LYS A 143 6.28 0.54 -15.10
N ILE A 144 5.85 1.75 -14.78
CA ILE A 144 5.51 2.77 -15.76
C ILE A 144 6.75 3.64 -15.97
N GLU A 145 7.25 3.66 -17.19
CA GLU A 145 8.36 4.55 -17.59
C GLU A 145 7.82 5.69 -18.43
N LYS A 146 7.95 6.92 -17.91
CA LYS A 146 7.65 8.13 -18.68
C LYS A 146 8.60 8.24 -19.86
N ILE A 147 8.11 8.69 -21.02
CA ILE A 147 8.99 9.04 -22.12
C ILE A 147 9.59 10.41 -21.83
N GLU A 148 10.87 10.39 -21.44
CA GLU A 148 11.60 11.60 -21.09
C GLU A 148 11.76 12.52 -22.31
N ASN A 149 11.83 13.85 -22.09
CA ASN A 149 12.01 14.85 -23.13
C ASN A 149 11.04 14.68 -24.31
N ASN A 150 9.77 14.42 -24.03
CA ASN A 150 8.74 14.13 -25.04
C ASN A 150 8.37 15.39 -25.84
N ILE A 151 9.21 15.70 -26.85
CA ILE A 151 9.01 16.85 -27.75
C ILE A 151 7.66 16.74 -28.49
N ALA A 152 7.21 15.52 -28.81
CA ALA A 152 5.92 15.33 -29.45
C ALA A 152 4.78 15.83 -28.56
N LEU A 153 4.76 15.44 -27.29
CA LEU A 153 3.76 15.92 -26.32
C LEU A 153 3.83 17.45 -26.15
N GLU A 154 5.04 18.01 -26.03
CA GLU A 154 5.22 19.46 -25.89
C GLU A 154 4.67 20.24 -27.06
N ASN A 155 4.89 19.75 -28.30
CA ASN A 155 4.37 20.37 -29.48
C ASN A 155 2.85 20.34 -29.52
N GLU A 156 2.23 19.21 -29.15
CA GLU A 156 0.76 19.14 -29.16
C GLU A 156 0.15 19.99 -28.05
N ILE A 157 0.82 20.11 -26.89
CA ILE A 157 0.38 21.04 -25.82
C ILE A 157 0.48 22.51 -26.28
N LYS A 158 1.54 22.89 -27.02
CA LYS A 158 1.65 24.26 -27.60
C LYS A 158 0.52 24.57 -28.57
N ASN A 159 0.07 23.54 -29.29
CA ASN A 159 -1.01 23.63 -30.26
C ASN A 159 -2.37 23.15 -29.73
N ILE A 160 -2.52 23.07 -28.39
CA ILE A 160 -3.70 22.47 -27.75
C ILE A 160 -5.04 23.09 -28.18
N LYS A 161 -5.02 24.35 -28.60
CA LYS A 161 -6.19 25.10 -29.06
C LYS A 161 -6.76 24.58 -30.39
N ASP A 162 -5.98 23.81 -31.14
CA ASP A 162 -6.41 23.24 -32.41
C ASP A 162 -7.26 21.97 -32.23
N TYR A 163 -7.32 21.46 -31.01
CA TYR A 163 -8.07 20.27 -30.62
C TYR A 163 -9.47 20.61 -30.12
N THR A 164 -10.42 19.72 -30.36
CA THR A 164 -11.79 19.78 -29.84
C THR A 164 -12.01 18.75 -28.72
N TYR A 165 -11.22 17.66 -28.71
CA TYR A 165 -11.30 16.61 -27.72
C TYR A 165 -9.92 16.22 -27.17
N LEU A 166 -9.87 15.96 -25.87
CA LEU A 166 -8.74 15.32 -25.18
C LEU A 166 -9.24 14.00 -24.56
N ILE A 167 -8.69 12.87 -24.98
CA ILE A 167 -9.07 11.56 -24.47
C ILE A 167 -7.95 11.00 -23.61
N LEU A 168 -8.24 10.75 -22.33
CA LEU A 168 -7.32 10.19 -21.36
C LEU A 168 -7.77 8.77 -21.00
N THR A 169 -6.92 7.78 -21.33
CA THR A 169 -7.26 6.36 -21.26
C THR A 169 -6.75 5.67 -20.00
N SER A 170 -6.07 6.39 -19.11
CA SER A 170 -5.57 5.83 -17.85
C SER A 170 -5.27 6.94 -16.84
N LYS A 171 -5.19 6.56 -15.55
CA LYS A 171 -4.70 7.47 -14.50
C LYS A 171 -3.28 7.96 -14.79
N ASN A 172 -2.40 7.06 -15.24
CA ASN A 172 -1.01 7.42 -15.57
C ASN A 172 -0.95 8.47 -16.70
N ALA A 173 -1.83 8.35 -17.70
CA ALA A 173 -1.91 9.35 -18.76
C ALA A 173 -2.35 10.72 -18.23
N VAL A 174 -3.29 10.76 -17.29
CA VAL A 174 -3.68 12.00 -16.60
C VAL A 174 -2.50 12.61 -15.87
N ASP A 175 -1.86 11.84 -15.01
CA ASP A 175 -0.74 12.33 -14.20
C ASP A 175 0.38 12.89 -15.08
N ILE A 176 0.83 12.12 -16.08
CA ILE A 176 1.93 12.54 -16.97
C ILE A 176 1.57 13.76 -17.83
N PHE A 177 0.34 13.81 -18.34
CA PHE A 177 -0.11 14.94 -19.14
C PHE A 177 -0.17 16.23 -18.33
N PHE A 178 -0.77 16.18 -17.14
CA PHE A 178 -0.86 17.37 -16.28
C PHE A 178 0.48 17.78 -15.66
N ASP A 179 1.33 16.82 -15.29
CA ASP A 179 2.70 17.10 -14.87
C ASP A 179 3.47 17.84 -16.00
N LYS A 180 3.25 17.46 -17.28
CA LYS A 180 3.86 18.15 -18.41
C LYS A 180 3.30 19.57 -18.59
N LEU A 181 2.01 19.82 -18.34
CA LEU A 181 1.47 21.18 -18.31
C LEU A 181 2.20 22.02 -17.25
N ASP A 182 2.36 21.49 -16.03
CA ASP A 182 3.06 22.16 -14.94
C ASP A 182 4.53 22.45 -15.31
N GLU A 183 5.24 21.49 -15.91
CA GLU A 183 6.63 21.68 -16.40
C GLU A 183 6.73 22.80 -17.46
N MET A 184 5.65 23.03 -18.23
CA MET A 184 5.58 24.11 -19.24
C MET A 184 5.03 25.42 -18.70
N ASP A 185 4.85 25.55 -17.37
CA ASP A 185 4.23 26.71 -16.68
C ASP A 185 2.80 26.99 -17.20
N LEU A 186 2.06 25.92 -17.49
CA LEU A 186 0.66 25.94 -17.93
C LEU A 186 -0.23 25.27 -16.89
N ASP A 187 -1.52 25.59 -16.92
CA ASP A 187 -2.51 24.92 -16.05
C ASP A 187 -3.74 24.45 -16.84
N SER A 188 -4.72 23.88 -16.12
CA SER A 188 -5.94 23.33 -16.70
C SER A 188 -6.76 24.31 -17.55
N ARG A 189 -6.55 25.61 -17.45
CA ARG A 189 -7.26 26.64 -18.24
C ARG A 189 -6.97 26.53 -19.74
N VAL A 190 -5.82 25.94 -20.13
CA VAL A 190 -5.51 25.73 -21.56
C VAL A 190 -6.47 24.74 -22.22
N LEU A 191 -7.18 23.93 -21.43
CA LEU A 191 -8.15 22.94 -21.87
C LEU A 191 -9.60 23.45 -21.91
N ALA A 192 -9.85 24.75 -21.65
CA ALA A 192 -11.19 25.31 -21.48
C ALA A 192 -12.13 25.12 -22.70
N ASN A 193 -11.56 24.97 -23.89
CA ASN A 193 -12.34 24.80 -25.14
C ASN A 193 -12.41 23.34 -25.61
N LEU A 194 -11.81 22.40 -24.87
CA LEU A 194 -11.79 20.98 -25.24
C LEU A 194 -12.85 20.23 -24.43
N LYS A 195 -13.45 19.23 -25.05
CA LYS A 195 -14.16 18.19 -24.30
C LYS A 195 -13.18 17.15 -23.80
N VAL A 196 -13.14 16.98 -22.47
CA VAL A 196 -12.22 16.03 -21.83
C VAL A 196 -12.95 14.71 -21.57
N CYS A 197 -12.44 13.63 -22.16
CA CYS A 197 -13.03 12.31 -22.09
C CYS A 197 -12.15 11.37 -21.25
N ALA A 198 -12.77 10.54 -20.43
CA ALA A 198 -12.08 9.52 -19.63
C ALA A 198 -12.59 8.13 -19.97
N ILE A 199 -11.71 7.16 -20.08
CA ILE A 199 -12.09 5.76 -20.36
C ILE A 199 -12.92 5.12 -19.23
N GLY A 200 -12.89 5.68 -18.02
CA GLY A 200 -13.62 5.12 -16.90
C GLY A 200 -13.53 5.97 -15.63
N SER A 201 -14.25 5.53 -14.59
CA SER A 201 -14.44 6.29 -13.35
C SER A 201 -13.14 6.62 -12.60
N ALA A 202 -12.15 5.73 -12.60
CA ALA A 202 -10.86 5.96 -11.94
C ALA A 202 -10.08 7.08 -12.63
N THR A 203 -10.07 7.10 -13.97
CA THR A 203 -9.46 8.16 -14.79
C THR A 203 -10.20 9.47 -14.62
N ALA A 204 -11.55 9.43 -14.65
CA ALA A 204 -12.38 10.61 -14.43
C ALA A 204 -12.17 11.24 -13.05
N LYS A 205 -11.99 10.40 -12.02
CA LYS A 205 -11.68 10.87 -10.67
C LYS A 205 -10.32 11.58 -10.64
N GLU A 206 -9.31 11.06 -11.33
CA GLU A 206 -8.00 11.70 -11.40
C GLU A 206 -8.04 13.04 -12.16
N ILE A 207 -8.76 13.10 -13.27
CA ILE A 207 -9.02 14.36 -13.99
C ILE A 207 -9.69 15.39 -13.06
N LYS A 208 -10.65 14.93 -12.24
CA LYS A 208 -11.32 15.79 -11.25
C LYS A 208 -10.35 16.30 -10.17
N ASN A 209 -9.40 15.49 -9.75
CA ASN A 209 -8.35 15.90 -8.80
C ASN A 209 -7.46 17.02 -9.39
N ARG A 210 -7.33 17.08 -10.72
CA ARG A 210 -6.62 18.14 -11.45
C ARG A 210 -7.51 19.37 -11.78
N GLY A 211 -8.71 19.42 -11.21
CA GLY A 211 -9.63 20.57 -11.29
C GLY A 211 -10.60 20.55 -12.49
N ILE A 212 -10.66 19.49 -13.28
CA ILE A 212 -11.55 19.37 -14.44
C ILE A 212 -12.56 18.24 -14.21
N LYS A 213 -13.81 18.46 -14.57
CA LYS A 213 -14.82 17.41 -14.68
C LYS A 213 -14.81 16.86 -16.08
N ALA A 214 -14.58 15.55 -16.24
CA ALA A 214 -14.66 14.91 -17.55
C ALA A 214 -16.08 15.04 -18.13
N ASP A 215 -16.15 15.37 -19.43
CA ASP A 215 -17.41 15.57 -20.16
C ASP A 215 -18.06 14.23 -20.54
N ILE A 216 -17.22 13.24 -20.93
CA ILE A 216 -17.68 11.91 -21.35
C ILE A 216 -16.94 10.84 -20.55
N VAL A 217 -17.72 9.96 -19.90
CA VAL A 217 -17.24 8.83 -19.12
C VAL A 217 -18.21 7.66 -19.35
N PRO A 218 -17.83 6.59 -20.03
CA PRO A 218 -18.73 5.48 -20.33
C PRO A 218 -19.10 4.69 -19.06
N GLU A 219 -20.25 4.03 -19.10
CA GLU A 219 -20.72 3.18 -17.99
C GLU A 219 -19.81 1.96 -17.79
N LYS A 220 -19.29 1.37 -18.88
CA LYS A 220 -18.30 0.27 -18.82
C LYS A 220 -16.94 0.80 -19.26
N PHE A 221 -15.92 0.51 -18.46
CA PHE A 221 -14.60 1.12 -18.51
C PHE A 221 -13.67 0.44 -19.51
N VAL A 222 -14.08 0.37 -20.76
CA VAL A 222 -13.29 -0.18 -21.89
C VAL A 222 -13.40 0.73 -23.13
N ALA A 223 -12.42 0.62 -24.01
CA ALA A 223 -12.29 1.48 -25.19
C ALA A 223 -13.51 1.41 -26.11
N GLU A 224 -14.10 0.23 -26.22
CA GLU A 224 -15.28 -0.05 -27.05
C GLU A 224 -16.50 0.80 -26.61
N TYR A 225 -16.74 0.90 -25.30
CA TYR A 225 -17.85 1.69 -24.78
C TYR A 225 -17.59 3.20 -24.84
N LEU A 226 -16.33 3.63 -24.68
CA LEU A 226 -16.00 5.04 -24.90
C LEU A 226 -16.22 5.43 -26.36
N PHE A 227 -15.87 4.54 -27.30
CA PHE A 227 -16.14 4.79 -28.72
C PHE A 227 -17.64 4.87 -29.01
N GLU A 228 -18.47 3.99 -28.42
CA GLU A 228 -19.94 4.07 -28.58
C GLU A 228 -20.52 5.41 -28.13
N GLU A 229 -20.02 6.00 -27.05
CA GLU A 229 -20.43 7.33 -26.58
C GLU A 229 -19.92 8.47 -27.51
N LEU A 230 -18.78 8.26 -28.18
CA LEU A 230 -18.14 9.27 -29.02
C LEU A 230 -18.65 9.28 -30.47
N LYS A 231 -18.99 8.12 -31.06
CA LYS A 231 -19.30 7.98 -32.47
C LYS A 231 -20.48 8.85 -32.95
N ASP A 232 -21.45 9.11 -32.04
CA ASP A 232 -22.65 9.89 -32.37
C ASP A 232 -22.47 11.40 -32.12
N VAL A 233 -21.37 11.81 -31.48
CA VAL A 233 -21.10 13.22 -31.16
C VAL A 233 -19.90 13.80 -31.88
N LEU A 234 -18.98 12.96 -32.36
CA LEU A 234 -17.83 13.36 -33.17
C LEU A 234 -18.26 13.76 -34.60
N LYS A 235 -17.57 14.73 -35.14
CA LYS A 235 -17.75 15.24 -36.52
C LYS A 235 -16.43 15.11 -37.27
N ASP A 236 -16.50 15.08 -38.60
CA ASP A 236 -15.32 15.06 -39.47
C ASP A 236 -14.37 16.26 -39.29
N SER A 237 -14.94 17.40 -38.83
CA SER A 237 -14.17 18.61 -38.49
C SER A 237 -13.50 18.59 -37.12
N ASP A 238 -13.75 17.59 -36.31
CA ASP A 238 -13.15 17.49 -34.99
C ASP A 238 -11.68 17.04 -35.07
N LYS A 239 -10.91 17.44 -34.04
CA LYS A 239 -9.54 17.02 -33.89
C LYS A 239 -9.34 16.50 -32.49
N VAL A 240 -8.89 15.26 -32.37
CA VAL A 240 -8.79 14.51 -31.10
C VAL A 240 -7.34 14.28 -30.72
N LEU A 241 -6.97 14.67 -29.50
CA LEU A 241 -5.67 14.35 -28.88
C LEU A 241 -5.80 13.16 -27.94
N ILE A 242 -4.96 12.14 -28.14
CA ILE A 242 -4.92 10.93 -27.30
C ILE A 242 -3.52 10.71 -26.75
N PRO A 243 -3.14 11.33 -25.61
CA PRO A 243 -1.92 10.98 -24.90
C PRO A 243 -2.11 9.63 -24.20
N ARG A 244 -1.29 8.63 -24.55
CA ARG A 244 -1.50 7.26 -24.04
C ARG A 244 -0.21 6.45 -23.90
N SER A 245 -0.34 5.23 -23.38
CA SER A 245 0.76 4.26 -23.37
C SER A 245 1.13 3.80 -24.76
N LYS A 246 2.42 3.61 -25.02
CA LYS A 246 2.96 2.96 -26.21
C LYS A 246 2.45 1.52 -26.39
N ASN A 247 2.13 0.84 -25.29
CA ASN A 247 1.64 -0.55 -25.29
C ASN A 247 0.11 -0.65 -25.33
N ALA A 248 -0.62 0.45 -25.51
CA ALA A 248 -2.08 0.43 -25.54
C ALA A 248 -2.61 -0.18 -26.87
N ARG A 249 -3.82 -0.78 -26.83
CA ARG A 249 -4.48 -1.32 -28.02
C ARG A 249 -4.92 -0.19 -28.95
N ASP A 250 -4.75 -0.33 -30.26
CA ASP A 250 -5.02 0.72 -31.26
C ASP A 250 -6.50 0.93 -31.55
N PHE A 251 -7.38 0.05 -31.06
CA PHE A 251 -8.82 0.06 -31.33
C PHE A 251 -9.46 1.45 -31.28
N LEU A 252 -9.19 2.24 -30.23
CA LEU A 252 -9.82 3.56 -30.08
C LEU A 252 -9.30 4.56 -31.09
N VAL A 253 -8.00 4.55 -31.38
CA VAL A 253 -7.37 5.40 -32.38
C VAL A 253 -7.89 5.05 -33.75
N ASP A 254 -7.90 3.77 -34.13
CA ASP A 254 -8.37 3.30 -35.42
C ASP A 254 -9.83 3.71 -35.67
N LYS A 255 -10.70 3.45 -34.67
CA LYS A 255 -12.13 3.73 -34.79
C LYS A 255 -12.47 5.23 -34.87
N ILE A 256 -11.78 6.06 -34.10
CA ILE A 256 -12.00 7.52 -34.19
C ILE A 256 -11.41 8.08 -35.46
N SER A 257 -10.30 7.53 -35.97
CA SER A 257 -9.70 7.95 -37.26
C SER A 257 -10.59 7.69 -38.47
N GLU A 258 -11.58 6.78 -38.37
CA GLU A 258 -12.60 6.59 -39.39
C GLU A 258 -13.57 7.80 -39.48
N ILE A 259 -13.63 8.65 -38.43
CA ILE A 259 -14.60 9.76 -38.32
C ILE A 259 -13.91 11.12 -38.46
N CYS A 260 -12.75 11.33 -37.78
CA CYS A 260 -12.11 12.64 -37.71
C CYS A 260 -10.58 12.54 -37.55
N GLU A 261 -9.88 13.68 -37.48
CA GLU A 261 -8.43 13.72 -37.27
C GLU A 261 -8.07 13.29 -35.85
N VAL A 262 -7.19 12.29 -35.72
CA VAL A 262 -6.68 11.81 -34.45
C VAL A 262 -5.18 12.03 -34.39
N LYS A 263 -4.74 12.66 -33.30
CA LYS A 263 -3.33 12.74 -32.94
C LYS A 263 -3.07 11.88 -31.71
N GLU A 264 -2.40 10.78 -31.92
CA GLU A 264 -1.89 9.95 -30.88
C GLU A 264 -0.50 10.43 -30.42
N VAL A 265 -0.27 10.47 -29.10
CA VAL A 265 1.05 10.75 -28.54
C VAL A 265 1.37 9.69 -27.47
N HIS A 266 2.45 8.96 -27.67
CA HIS A 266 2.96 8.04 -26.66
C HIS A 266 3.67 8.84 -25.58
N ILE A 267 3.21 8.72 -24.33
CA ILE A 267 3.74 9.51 -23.20
C ILE A 267 4.37 8.65 -22.11
N TYR A 268 4.15 7.34 -22.15
CA TYR A 268 4.80 6.36 -21.29
C TYR A 268 4.77 4.98 -21.92
N GLU A 269 5.55 4.09 -21.37
CA GLU A 269 5.45 2.66 -21.65
C GLU A 269 5.37 1.83 -20.36
N THR A 270 4.78 0.67 -20.49
CA THR A 270 4.75 -0.34 -19.41
C THR A 270 5.83 -1.35 -19.69
N VAL A 271 6.80 -1.46 -18.80
CA VAL A 271 7.91 -2.41 -18.90
C VAL A 271 7.91 -3.38 -17.72
N LEU A 272 8.57 -4.52 -17.89
CA LEU A 272 8.77 -5.47 -16.80
C LEU A 272 9.64 -4.82 -15.70
N ASP A 273 9.27 -5.07 -14.46
CA ASP A 273 10.06 -4.64 -13.29
C ASP A 273 10.77 -5.86 -12.68
N ASP A 274 12.01 -6.08 -13.08
CA ASP A 274 12.85 -7.16 -12.56
C ASP A 274 13.55 -6.80 -11.24
N SER A 275 13.35 -5.58 -10.72
CA SER A 275 14.09 -5.06 -9.56
C SER A 275 13.93 -5.89 -8.29
N LYS A 276 12.84 -6.68 -8.19
CA LYS A 276 12.50 -7.52 -7.04
C LYS A 276 12.40 -9.01 -7.38
N LYS A 277 12.89 -9.42 -8.52
CA LYS A 277 12.80 -10.81 -8.98
C LYS A 277 13.38 -11.81 -7.98
N ASP A 278 14.54 -11.51 -7.42
CA ASP A 278 15.20 -12.40 -6.45
C ASP A 278 14.43 -12.46 -5.13
N GLU A 279 13.91 -11.33 -4.63
CA GLU A 279 13.05 -11.27 -3.43
C GLU A 279 11.78 -12.11 -3.62
N VAL A 280 11.19 -12.06 -4.82
CA VAL A 280 10.01 -12.87 -5.18
C VAL A 280 10.33 -14.35 -5.20
N LEU A 281 11.41 -14.73 -5.87
CA LEU A 281 11.82 -16.13 -5.96
C LEU A 281 12.15 -16.69 -4.57
N GLU A 282 12.77 -15.91 -3.69
CA GLU A 282 13.02 -16.29 -2.31
C GLU A 282 11.71 -16.56 -1.57
N VAL A 283 10.74 -15.63 -1.65
CA VAL A 283 9.43 -15.79 -0.98
C VAL A 283 8.64 -16.98 -1.55
N LEU A 284 8.68 -17.20 -2.86
CA LEU A 284 7.99 -18.34 -3.48
C LEU A 284 8.65 -19.68 -3.12
N ASN A 285 9.98 -19.72 -3.06
CA ASN A 285 10.72 -20.94 -2.73
C ASN A 285 10.69 -21.28 -1.23
N SER A 286 10.47 -20.29 -0.35
CA SER A 286 10.37 -20.50 1.09
C SER A 286 9.03 -21.14 1.53
N GLU A 287 8.10 -21.39 0.61
CA GLU A 287 6.73 -21.85 0.90
C GLU A 287 5.95 -20.93 1.87
N GLU A 288 6.45 -19.72 2.10
CA GLU A 288 5.81 -18.75 3.01
C GLU A 288 4.65 -18.00 2.36
N ALA A 289 4.57 -17.96 1.02
CA ALA A 289 3.49 -17.32 0.29
C ALA A 289 2.21 -18.16 0.36
N ASN A 290 1.12 -17.56 0.89
CA ASN A 290 -0.17 -18.24 0.95
C ASN A 290 -1.09 -17.86 -0.23
N TYR A 291 -0.98 -16.63 -0.73
CA TYR A 291 -1.79 -16.09 -1.81
C TYR A 291 -0.96 -15.17 -2.71
N ILE A 292 -1.33 -15.11 -3.99
CA ILE A 292 -0.83 -14.13 -4.95
C ILE A 292 -2.02 -13.45 -5.62
N THR A 293 -1.93 -12.14 -5.82
CA THR A 293 -2.99 -11.34 -6.46
C THR A 293 -2.50 -10.76 -7.77
N PHE A 294 -3.29 -10.92 -8.83
CA PHE A 294 -3.07 -10.29 -10.13
C PHE A 294 -4.17 -9.27 -10.38
N ALA A 295 -3.80 -8.01 -10.62
CA ALA A 295 -4.75 -6.91 -10.78
C ALA A 295 -5.10 -6.60 -12.23
N SER A 296 -4.37 -7.15 -13.19
CA SER A 296 -4.61 -7.02 -14.63
C SER A 296 -3.98 -8.19 -15.40
N SER A 297 -4.43 -8.40 -16.63
CA SER A 297 -3.83 -9.39 -17.54
C SER A 297 -2.37 -9.12 -17.87
N SER A 298 -1.93 -7.86 -17.78
CA SER A 298 -0.53 -7.48 -18.03
C SER A 298 0.41 -7.81 -16.85
N THR A 299 -0.11 -8.26 -15.71
CA THR A 299 0.67 -8.70 -14.54
C THR A 299 0.77 -10.21 -14.42
N VAL A 300 0.14 -10.94 -15.32
CA VAL A 300 0.23 -12.40 -15.51
C VAL A 300 1.23 -12.71 -16.61
#